data_c235d3bf547f424c3239ffaca0a8e4a6
#
_entry.id   c235d3bf547f424c3239ffaca0a8e4a6
#
_cell.length_a   1.000
_cell.length_b   1.000
_cell.length_c   1.000
_cell.angle_alpha   90.00
_cell.angle_beta   90.00
_cell.angle_gamma   90.00
#
_symmetry.space_group_name_H-M   'P 1'
#
loop_
_entity.id
_entity.type
_entity.pdbx_description
1 polymer ?
#
loop_
_entity_poly.entity_id
_entity_poly.type
_entity_poly.pdbx_seq_one_letter_code
_entity_poly.pdbx_strand_id
1 'polypeptide(L)'
;YLIMKILTFDVETTGLAPRYTDIAHTHRFPYVVQLSWLVYDTGANKISSINDYLIKLPDGVKIPEESTEIHGITNKMMKGGEDIKRVLIKFANDYANCKIIVAHNINFDKKMMDVEFYREGMIGYLDKFRKQMFCTMQSSKTFCNLTMTSKYTGKTMLKWPKLCELHDKLFGEIMSNTHNALVDILMCFRCYYKLENRIDIVDVNRKFKLLFENTCILKTKN
;
A
#
# COMPACT_ATOMS: atom_id res chain seq x y z
N TYR A 1 -22.68 -11.85 -7.39
CA TYR A 1 -21.58 -11.10 -6.73
C TYR A 1 -22.17 -10.26 -5.61
N LEU A 2 -21.67 -10.39 -4.39
CA LEU A 2 -22.05 -9.51 -3.27
C LEU A 2 -21.57 -8.08 -3.60
N ILE A 3 -22.50 -7.12 -3.58
CA ILE A 3 -22.17 -5.71 -3.71
C ILE A 3 -21.36 -5.30 -2.48
N MET A 4 -20.12 -4.89 -2.69
CA MET A 4 -19.22 -4.49 -1.60
C MET A 4 -18.25 -3.42 -2.05
N LYS A 5 -17.69 -2.69 -1.09
CA LYS A 5 -16.57 -1.79 -1.35
C LYS A 5 -15.27 -2.43 -0.87
N ILE A 6 -14.23 -2.23 -1.67
CA ILE A 6 -12.88 -2.72 -1.44
C ILE A 6 -11.99 -1.49 -1.31
N LEU A 7 -11.18 -1.43 -0.25
CA LEU A 7 -10.19 -0.39 -0.05
C LEU A 7 -8.80 -1.00 -0.24
N THR A 8 -8.02 -0.43 -1.14
CA THR A 8 -6.59 -0.74 -1.29
C THR A 8 -5.79 0.45 -0.85
N PHE A 9 -4.77 0.25 -0.01
CA PHE A 9 -3.93 1.32 0.51
C PHE A 9 -2.46 0.92 0.59
N ASP A 10 -1.62 1.93 0.64
CA ASP A 10 -0.17 1.82 0.77
C ASP A 10 0.39 3.04 1.49
N VAL A 11 1.50 2.89 2.22
CA VAL A 11 2.19 3.96 2.93
C VAL A 11 3.68 3.98 2.61
N GLU A 12 4.22 5.18 2.37
CA GLU A 12 5.65 5.43 2.44
C GLU A 12 6.02 6.02 3.81
N THR A 13 7.19 5.69 4.30
CA THR A 13 7.59 6.01 5.67
C THR A 13 9.04 6.51 5.77
N THR A 14 9.37 7.15 6.89
CA THR A 14 10.76 7.57 7.19
C THR A 14 11.72 6.40 7.46
N GLY A 15 11.27 5.15 7.38
CA GLY A 15 12.11 3.98 7.60
C GLY A 15 11.31 2.71 7.87
N LEU A 16 11.96 1.66 8.34
CA LEU A 16 11.35 0.37 8.62
C LEU A 16 10.78 0.30 10.04
N ALA A 17 9.64 -0.37 10.19
CA ALA A 17 9.06 -0.64 11.51
C ALA A 17 9.99 -1.56 12.33
N PRO A 18 10.22 -1.26 13.61
CA PRO A 18 11.02 -2.11 14.48
C PRO A 18 10.33 -3.45 14.72
N ARG A 19 11.15 -4.50 14.83
CA ARG A 19 10.65 -5.84 15.17
C ARG A 19 10.31 -5.91 16.66
N TYR A 20 9.26 -6.65 16.99
CA TYR A 20 8.87 -6.96 18.37
C TYR A 20 8.67 -5.74 19.29
N THR A 21 8.30 -4.59 18.72
CA THR A 21 8.02 -3.36 19.47
C THR A 21 6.51 -3.17 19.58
N ASP A 22 6.04 -2.89 20.79
CA ASP A 22 4.65 -2.50 21.05
C ASP A 22 4.36 -1.13 20.39
N ILE A 23 3.21 -1.00 19.73
CA ILE A 23 2.78 0.24 19.08
C ILE A 23 2.61 1.41 20.05
N ALA A 24 2.43 1.14 21.34
CA ALA A 24 2.40 2.16 22.39
C ALA A 24 3.72 2.95 22.48
N HIS A 25 4.85 2.35 22.08
CA HIS A 25 6.13 3.03 21.98
C HIS A 25 6.30 3.77 20.66
N THR A 26 5.37 4.64 20.33
CA THR A 26 5.27 5.33 19.03
C THR A 26 6.55 6.05 18.61
N HIS A 27 7.36 6.57 19.56
CA HIS A 27 8.65 7.25 19.32
C HIS A 27 9.70 6.34 18.68
N ARG A 28 9.54 5.01 18.75
CA ARG A 28 10.44 4.02 18.12
C ARG A 28 10.06 3.66 16.70
N PHE A 29 8.91 4.12 16.23
CA PHE A 29 8.40 3.82 14.89
C PHE A 29 8.70 4.96 13.92
N PRO A 30 8.91 4.66 12.65
CA PRO A 30 9.00 5.68 11.62
C PRO A 30 7.67 6.43 11.48
N TYR A 31 7.71 7.56 10.81
CA TYR A 31 6.53 8.36 10.49
C TYR A 31 6.06 8.06 9.06
N VAL A 32 4.76 8.09 8.83
CA VAL A 32 4.19 8.04 7.48
C VAL A 32 4.49 9.37 6.77
N VAL A 33 5.04 9.29 5.57
CA VAL A 33 5.36 10.45 4.71
C VAL A 33 4.44 10.55 3.50
N GLN A 34 3.85 9.44 3.06
CA GLN A 34 2.79 9.42 2.05
C GLN A 34 1.78 8.35 2.44
N LEU A 35 0.50 8.66 2.28
CA LEU A 35 -0.60 7.71 2.41
C LEU A 35 -1.49 7.83 1.18
N SER A 36 -1.63 6.72 0.46
CA SER A 36 -2.52 6.62 -0.70
C SER A 36 -3.54 5.52 -0.49
N TRP A 37 -4.77 5.74 -0.94
CA TRP A 37 -5.80 4.70 -0.97
C TRP A 37 -6.81 4.91 -2.07
N LEU A 38 -7.36 3.79 -2.53
CA LEU A 38 -8.40 3.69 -3.53
C LEU A 38 -9.57 2.91 -2.95
N VAL A 39 -10.80 3.38 -3.17
CA VAL A 39 -12.02 2.63 -2.87
C VAL A 39 -12.70 2.23 -4.17
N TYR A 40 -12.91 0.94 -4.35
CA TYR A 40 -13.61 0.37 -5.50
C TYR A 40 -14.97 -0.20 -5.07
N ASP A 41 -16.02 0.19 -5.79
CA ASP A 41 -17.39 -0.29 -5.60
C ASP A 41 -17.68 -1.38 -6.63
N THR A 42 -17.82 -2.64 -6.17
CA THR A 42 -18.06 -3.78 -7.06
C THR A 42 -19.46 -3.76 -7.67
N GLY A 43 -20.46 -3.20 -6.97
CA GLY A 43 -21.82 -3.08 -7.49
C GLY A 43 -21.95 -2.06 -8.61
N ALA A 44 -21.27 -0.92 -8.47
CA ALA A 44 -21.26 0.13 -9.48
C ALA A 44 -20.14 -0.05 -10.52
N ASN A 45 -19.27 -1.05 -10.35
CA ASN A 45 -18.08 -1.32 -11.18
C ASN A 45 -17.24 -0.06 -11.41
N LYS A 46 -16.93 0.68 -10.33
CA LYS A 46 -16.21 1.96 -10.43
C LYS A 46 -15.31 2.26 -9.23
N ILE A 47 -14.28 3.06 -9.47
CA ILE A 47 -13.55 3.74 -8.40
C ILE A 47 -14.49 4.76 -7.77
N SER A 48 -14.77 4.62 -6.46
CA SER A 48 -15.60 5.54 -5.69
C SER A 48 -14.80 6.71 -5.14
N SER A 49 -13.57 6.47 -4.72
CA SER A 49 -12.63 7.48 -4.29
C SER A 49 -11.20 7.03 -4.57
N ILE A 50 -10.32 8.00 -4.81
CA ILE A 50 -8.87 7.83 -4.83
C ILE A 50 -8.26 9.03 -4.12
N ASN A 51 -7.32 8.75 -3.24
CA ASN A 51 -6.69 9.74 -2.39
C ASN A 51 -5.19 9.48 -2.34
N ASP A 52 -4.43 10.56 -2.38
CA ASP A 52 -2.97 10.55 -2.32
C ASP A 52 -2.51 11.80 -1.57
N TYR A 53 -1.86 11.60 -0.42
CA TYR A 53 -1.43 12.68 0.47
C TYR A 53 0.01 12.53 0.89
N LEU A 54 0.80 13.56 0.64
CA LEU A 54 2.05 13.77 1.37
C LEU A 54 1.71 14.29 2.77
N ILE A 55 2.37 13.76 3.79
CA ILE A 55 2.07 14.05 5.20
C ILE A 55 3.13 14.98 5.76
N LYS A 56 2.69 16.09 6.36
CA LYS A 56 3.58 16.99 7.07
C LYS A 56 4.18 16.30 8.30
N LEU A 57 5.50 16.25 8.37
CA LEU A 57 6.19 15.68 9.52
C LEU A 57 6.21 16.64 10.72
N PRO A 58 6.26 16.11 11.96
CA PRO A 58 6.48 16.91 13.15
C PRO A 58 7.80 17.69 13.08
N ASP A 59 7.86 18.82 13.79
CA ASP A 59 9.08 19.63 13.85
C ASP A 59 10.27 18.81 14.36
N GLY A 60 11.41 18.98 13.70
CA GLY A 60 12.65 18.26 14.01
C GLY A 60 12.76 16.85 13.41
N VAL A 61 11.64 16.27 12.92
CA VAL A 61 11.67 14.97 12.22
C VAL A 61 12.10 15.20 10.77
N LYS A 62 13.01 14.33 10.30
CA LYS A 62 13.51 14.36 8.92
C LYS A 62 13.39 12.98 8.29
N ILE A 63 13.21 12.97 6.98
CA ILE A 63 13.31 11.75 6.17
C ILE A 63 14.79 11.44 6.00
N PRO A 64 15.27 10.24 6.37
CA PRO A 64 16.63 9.78 6.07
C PRO A 64 16.86 9.70 4.55
N GLU A 65 18.12 9.89 4.14
CA GLU A 65 18.50 9.85 2.73
C GLU A 65 18.17 8.50 2.09
N GLU A 66 18.45 7.41 2.80
CA GLU A 66 18.15 6.04 2.34
C GLU A 66 16.65 5.82 2.05
N SER A 67 15.78 6.46 2.82
CA SER A 67 14.32 6.39 2.57
C SER A 67 13.96 7.24 1.36
N THR A 68 14.55 8.44 1.23
CA THR A 68 14.37 9.31 0.06
C THR A 68 14.83 8.62 -1.24
N GLU A 69 15.95 7.88 -1.21
CA GLU A 69 16.43 7.10 -2.36
C GLU A 69 15.42 6.03 -2.82
N ILE A 70 14.62 5.47 -1.89
CA ILE A 70 13.63 4.45 -2.19
C ILE A 70 12.37 5.06 -2.82
N HIS A 71 11.74 6.03 -2.15
CA HIS A 71 10.40 6.54 -2.53
C HIS A 71 10.43 7.94 -3.18
N GLY A 72 11.60 8.59 -3.27
CA GLY A 72 11.76 9.89 -3.92
C GLY A 72 11.21 11.09 -3.15
N ILE A 73 10.57 10.88 -1.98
CA ILE A 73 9.98 11.96 -1.19
C ILE A 73 11.07 12.65 -0.38
N THR A 74 11.16 13.96 -0.51
CA THR A 74 12.20 14.77 0.13
C THR A 74 11.66 15.58 1.30
N ASN A 75 12.57 15.99 2.22
CA ASN A 75 12.21 16.89 3.31
C ASN A 75 11.63 18.24 2.83
N LYS A 76 11.97 18.68 1.62
CA LYS A 76 11.39 19.90 1.03
C LYS A 76 9.91 19.71 0.68
N MET A 77 9.55 18.55 0.14
CA MET A 77 8.16 18.23 -0.23
C MET A 77 7.25 18.19 1.00
N MET A 78 7.75 17.71 2.15
CA MET A 78 6.97 17.61 3.39
C MET A 78 6.51 18.95 3.95
N LYS A 79 7.14 20.08 3.57
CA LYS A 79 6.70 21.42 4.02
C LYS A 79 5.29 21.77 3.51
N GLY A 80 4.88 21.22 2.37
CA GLY A 80 3.54 21.39 1.81
C GLY A 80 2.61 20.21 2.08
N GLY A 81 3.01 19.25 2.94
CA GLY A 81 2.21 18.09 3.28
C GLY A 81 0.96 18.44 4.11
N GLU A 82 -0.01 17.54 4.07
CA GLU A 82 -1.26 17.64 4.83
C GLU A 82 -1.03 17.23 6.29
N ASP A 83 -1.88 17.72 7.18
CA ASP A 83 -1.96 17.32 8.58
C ASP A 83 -2.38 15.84 8.67
N ILE A 84 -1.60 15.04 9.40
CA ILE A 84 -1.83 13.58 9.51
C ILE A 84 -3.21 13.28 10.10
N LYS A 85 -3.65 13.98 11.12
CA LYS A 85 -4.95 13.75 11.77
C LYS A 85 -6.11 13.92 10.80
N ARG A 86 -6.05 14.97 9.96
CA ARG A 86 -7.05 15.23 8.94
C ARG A 86 -7.12 14.10 7.91
N VAL A 87 -5.96 13.61 7.48
CA VAL A 87 -5.86 12.51 6.51
C VAL A 87 -6.35 11.19 7.13
N LEU A 88 -5.98 10.90 8.38
CA LEU A 88 -6.45 9.73 9.12
C LEU A 88 -7.97 9.69 9.26
N ILE A 89 -8.62 10.83 9.54
CA ILE A 89 -10.09 10.90 9.62
C ILE A 89 -10.73 10.56 8.27
N LYS A 90 -10.19 11.07 7.16
CA LYS A 90 -10.69 10.73 5.82
C LYS A 90 -10.51 9.24 5.51
N PHE A 91 -9.30 8.71 5.76
CA PHE A 91 -9.02 7.30 5.58
C PHE A 91 -9.96 6.42 6.42
N ALA A 92 -10.15 6.77 7.68
CA ALA A 92 -11.02 6.05 8.61
C ALA A 92 -12.49 5.98 8.13
N ASN A 93 -12.99 7.07 7.56
CA ASN A 93 -14.34 7.11 6.99
C ASN A 93 -14.49 6.16 5.80
N ASP A 94 -13.51 6.15 4.87
CA ASP A 94 -13.51 5.22 3.75
C ASP A 94 -13.31 3.77 4.21
N TYR A 95 -12.38 3.55 5.15
CA TYR A 95 -12.12 2.24 5.74
C TYR A 95 -13.37 1.65 6.40
N ALA A 96 -14.10 2.45 7.19
CA ALA A 96 -15.32 2.01 7.87
C ALA A 96 -16.38 1.49 6.89
N ASN A 97 -16.47 2.07 5.70
CA ASN A 97 -17.46 1.74 4.67
C ASN A 97 -17.06 0.58 3.75
N CYS A 98 -15.80 0.08 3.84
CA CYS A 98 -15.32 -1.02 3.02
C CYS A 98 -15.41 -2.35 3.75
N LYS A 99 -15.65 -3.44 3.01
CA LYS A 99 -15.70 -4.80 3.55
C LYS A 99 -14.35 -5.48 3.48
N ILE A 100 -13.63 -5.28 2.39
CA ILE A 100 -12.32 -5.88 2.13
C ILE A 100 -11.27 -4.78 2.13
N ILE A 101 -10.16 -5.04 2.81
CA ILE A 101 -8.99 -4.16 2.89
C ILE A 101 -7.81 -4.89 2.25
N VAL A 102 -7.17 -4.27 1.30
CA VAL A 102 -6.10 -4.85 0.47
C VAL A 102 -4.83 -4.02 0.63
N ALA A 103 -3.69 -4.68 0.77
CA ALA A 103 -2.37 -4.07 0.63
C ALA A 103 -1.33 -5.12 0.20
N HIS A 104 -0.16 -4.66 -0.24
CA HIS A 104 0.97 -5.54 -0.49
C HIS A 104 1.89 -5.52 0.72
N ASN A 105 1.97 -6.61 1.49
CA ASN A 105 2.54 -6.69 2.83
C ASN A 105 1.72 -5.94 3.90
N ILE A 106 0.42 -6.18 3.88
CA ILE A 106 -0.61 -5.49 4.70
C ILE A 106 -0.26 -5.35 6.19
N ASN A 107 0.55 -6.28 6.73
CA ASN A 107 0.97 -6.22 8.13
C ASN A 107 1.85 -4.99 8.43
N PHE A 108 2.66 -4.57 7.46
CA PHE A 108 3.47 -3.36 7.59
C PHE A 108 2.59 -2.12 7.54
N ASP A 109 1.81 -1.98 6.49
CA ASP A 109 0.96 -0.80 6.25
C ASP A 109 -0.05 -0.61 7.38
N LYS A 110 -0.76 -1.69 7.76
CA LYS A 110 -1.69 -1.63 8.90
C LYS A 110 -0.98 -1.22 10.18
N LYS A 111 0.20 -1.80 10.47
CA LYS A 111 0.96 -1.45 11.67
C LYS A 111 1.36 0.02 11.70
N MET A 112 1.80 0.57 10.57
CA MET A 112 2.15 1.98 10.48
C MET A 112 0.92 2.87 10.67
N MET A 113 -0.22 2.51 10.08
CA MET A 113 -1.48 3.22 10.31
C MET A 113 -1.91 3.16 11.79
N ASP A 114 -1.86 1.99 12.42
CA ASP A 114 -2.19 1.85 13.86
C ASP A 114 -1.30 2.74 14.72
N VAL A 115 -0.01 2.87 14.41
CA VAL A 115 0.91 3.77 15.10
C VAL A 115 0.53 5.23 14.91
N GLU A 116 0.18 5.66 13.70
CA GLU A 116 -0.26 7.05 13.46
C GLU A 116 -1.60 7.34 14.15
N PHE A 117 -2.55 6.40 14.12
CA PHE A 117 -3.78 6.52 14.90
C PHE A 117 -3.51 6.62 16.40
N TYR A 118 -2.53 5.87 16.91
CA TYR A 118 -2.11 5.93 18.31
C TYR A 118 -1.52 7.30 18.67
N ARG A 119 -0.63 7.86 17.82
CA ARG A 119 -0.05 9.20 17.99
C ARG A 119 -1.10 10.29 18.11
N GLU A 120 -2.19 10.14 17.37
CA GLU A 120 -3.32 11.08 17.36
C GLU A 120 -4.39 10.80 18.43
N GLY A 121 -4.11 9.89 19.39
CA GLY A 121 -5.03 9.52 20.46
C GLY A 121 -6.24 8.69 20.03
N MET A 122 -6.23 8.15 18.82
CA MET A 122 -7.28 7.30 18.24
C MET A 122 -6.94 5.82 18.36
N ILE A 123 -6.61 5.37 19.57
CA ILE A 123 -6.10 4.03 19.86
C ILE A 123 -7.11 2.96 19.44
N GLY A 124 -6.65 1.92 18.71
CA GLY A 124 -7.46 0.80 18.28
C GLY A 124 -8.63 1.18 17.37
N TYR A 125 -8.57 2.33 16.70
CA TYR A 125 -9.68 2.82 15.90
C TYR A 125 -10.04 1.86 14.75
N LEU A 126 -9.05 1.32 14.05
CA LEU A 126 -9.29 0.42 12.92
C LEU A 126 -9.82 -0.95 13.36
N ASP A 127 -9.49 -1.40 14.56
CA ASP A 127 -9.90 -2.71 15.10
C ASP A 127 -11.39 -2.75 15.51
N LYS A 128 -12.05 -1.58 15.61
CA LYS A 128 -13.50 -1.50 15.84
C LYS A 128 -14.30 -2.09 14.68
N PHE A 129 -13.70 -2.19 13.50
CA PHE A 129 -14.36 -2.67 12.30
C PHE A 129 -13.87 -4.08 11.95
N ARG A 130 -14.76 -5.05 11.89
CA ARG A 130 -14.44 -6.38 11.36
C ARG A 130 -14.28 -6.30 9.84
N LYS A 131 -13.04 -6.34 9.36
CA LYS A 131 -12.69 -6.29 7.94
C LYS A 131 -12.08 -7.61 7.49
N GLN A 132 -12.35 -7.98 6.25
CA GLN A 132 -11.59 -9.02 5.58
C GLN A 132 -10.29 -8.40 5.07
N MET A 133 -9.16 -8.88 5.58
CA MET A 133 -7.84 -8.42 5.16
C MET A 133 -7.31 -9.31 4.04
N PHE A 134 -6.81 -8.74 2.97
CA PHE A 134 -6.19 -9.45 1.87
C PHE A 134 -4.79 -8.92 1.61
N CYS A 135 -3.80 -9.78 1.77
CA CYS A 135 -2.40 -9.47 1.49
C CYS A 135 -1.98 -10.05 0.15
N THR A 136 -1.79 -9.22 -0.86
CA THR A 136 -1.37 -9.70 -2.19
C THR A 136 -0.01 -10.40 -2.16
N MET A 137 0.91 -9.97 -1.28
CA MET A 137 2.21 -10.63 -1.09
C MET A 137 2.05 -12.07 -0.56
N GLN A 138 1.26 -12.25 0.49
CA GLN A 138 1.07 -13.56 1.12
C GLN A 138 0.29 -14.51 0.21
N SER A 139 -0.79 -14.03 -0.41
CA SER A 139 -1.67 -14.82 -1.28
C SER A 139 -0.98 -15.29 -2.56
N SER A 140 0.06 -14.60 -3.01
CA SER A 140 0.76 -14.91 -4.26
C SER A 140 2.09 -15.65 -4.09
N LYS A 141 2.55 -15.92 -2.87
CA LYS A 141 3.86 -16.54 -2.62
C LYS A 141 4.08 -17.84 -3.41
N THR A 142 3.12 -18.77 -3.31
CA THR A 142 3.18 -20.04 -4.00
C THR A 142 2.99 -19.88 -5.51
N PHE A 143 2.09 -18.98 -5.94
CA PHE A 143 1.84 -18.68 -7.34
C PHE A 143 3.08 -18.09 -8.04
N CYS A 144 3.75 -17.13 -7.41
CA CYS A 144 4.98 -16.56 -7.96
C CYS A 144 6.13 -17.56 -8.03
N ASN A 145 6.20 -18.48 -7.06
CA ASN A 145 7.22 -19.53 -6.98
C ASN A 145 8.66 -19.01 -7.08
N LEU A 146 8.91 -17.82 -6.51
CA LEU A 146 10.25 -17.23 -6.46
C LEU A 146 11.04 -17.83 -5.30
N THR A 147 12.32 -18.08 -5.52
CA THR A 147 13.19 -18.67 -4.50
C THR A 147 14.30 -17.71 -4.08
N MET A 148 14.78 -17.90 -2.87
CA MET A 148 15.97 -17.25 -2.34
C MET A 148 16.80 -18.25 -1.53
N THR A 149 18.12 -18.09 -1.55
CA THR A 149 19.00 -18.87 -0.70
C THR A 149 19.26 -18.12 0.61
N SER A 150 18.99 -18.78 1.73
CA SER A 150 19.28 -18.23 3.04
C SER A 150 20.78 -18.02 3.23
N LYS A 151 21.19 -16.81 3.54
CA LYS A 151 22.58 -16.46 3.84
C LYS A 151 23.13 -17.18 5.09
N TYR A 152 22.24 -17.59 6.00
CA TYR A 152 22.62 -18.24 7.26
C TYR A 152 22.69 -19.77 7.17
N THR A 153 21.80 -20.37 6.38
CA THR A 153 21.66 -21.84 6.35
C THR A 153 22.04 -22.45 5.01
N GLY A 154 22.26 -21.65 3.97
CA GLY A 154 22.48 -22.12 2.60
C GLY A 154 21.26 -22.81 1.95
N LYS A 155 20.13 -22.93 2.67
CA LYS A 155 18.93 -23.59 2.16
C LYS A 155 18.15 -22.67 1.23
N THR A 156 17.69 -23.23 0.11
CA THR A 156 16.76 -22.55 -0.80
C THR A 156 15.35 -22.62 -0.23
N MET A 157 14.65 -21.48 -0.20
CA MET A 157 13.29 -21.35 0.27
C MET A 157 12.48 -20.41 -0.62
N LEU A 158 11.15 -20.54 -0.60
CA LEU A 158 10.28 -19.59 -1.28
C LEU A 158 10.38 -18.22 -0.60
N LYS A 159 10.70 -17.20 -1.39
CA LYS A 159 10.67 -15.82 -0.93
C LYS A 159 9.28 -15.20 -1.07
N TRP A 160 9.02 -14.14 -0.32
CA TRP A 160 7.87 -13.28 -0.51
C TRP A 160 8.10 -12.43 -1.77
N PRO A 161 7.16 -12.41 -2.74
CA PRO A 161 7.34 -11.57 -3.93
C PRO A 161 7.25 -10.09 -3.57
N LYS A 162 8.01 -9.25 -4.26
CA LYS A 162 7.77 -7.80 -4.30
C LYS A 162 6.53 -7.53 -5.15
N LEU A 163 5.90 -6.36 -4.99
CA LEU A 163 4.73 -5.99 -5.78
C LEU A 163 5.02 -5.99 -7.29
N CYS A 164 6.16 -5.43 -7.69
CA CYS A 164 6.59 -5.46 -9.09
C CYS A 164 6.83 -6.87 -9.65
N GLU A 165 7.32 -7.81 -8.82
CA GLU A 165 7.51 -9.21 -9.23
C GLU A 165 6.17 -9.94 -9.40
N LEU A 166 5.20 -9.66 -8.53
CA LEU A 166 3.84 -10.17 -8.66
C LEU A 166 3.17 -9.59 -9.91
N HIS A 167 3.30 -8.30 -10.14
CA HIS A 167 2.72 -7.61 -11.29
C HIS A 167 3.29 -8.16 -12.61
N ASP A 168 4.61 -8.27 -12.71
CA ASP A 168 5.28 -8.89 -13.86
C ASP A 168 4.81 -10.34 -14.09
N LYS A 169 4.70 -11.13 -13.04
CA LYS A 169 4.23 -12.52 -13.12
C LYS A 169 2.79 -12.64 -13.63
N LEU A 170 1.90 -11.69 -13.28
CA LEU A 170 0.49 -11.69 -13.68
C LEU A 170 0.25 -11.13 -15.07
N PHE A 171 1.04 -10.12 -15.49
CA PHE A 171 0.75 -9.31 -16.67
C PHE A 171 1.89 -9.25 -17.68
N GLY A 172 3.11 -9.71 -17.34
CA GLY A 172 4.31 -9.58 -18.18
C GLY A 172 4.80 -8.14 -18.34
N GLU A 173 4.43 -7.26 -17.40
CA GLU A 173 4.68 -5.82 -17.44
C GLU A 173 5.55 -5.38 -16.27
N ILE A 174 6.66 -4.69 -16.53
CA ILE A 174 7.57 -4.16 -15.51
C ILE A 174 7.36 -2.66 -15.38
N MET A 175 7.03 -2.19 -14.17
CA MET A 175 6.88 -0.77 -13.88
C MET A 175 8.21 -0.12 -13.53
N SER A 176 8.37 1.16 -13.88
CA SER A 176 9.60 1.95 -13.63
C SER A 176 9.49 2.88 -12.43
N ASN A 177 8.28 3.30 -12.07
CA ASN A 177 8.00 4.30 -11.04
C ASN A 177 7.37 3.70 -9.77
N THR A 178 7.82 2.49 -9.38
CA THR A 178 7.46 1.85 -8.10
C THR A 178 8.03 2.62 -6.90
N HIS A 179 7.53 2.31 -5.71
CA HIS A 179 7.81 3.04 -4.46
C HIS A 179 7.27 4.48 -4.48
N ASN A 180 6.10 4.62 -5.06
CA ASN A 180 5.21 5.75 -4.90
C ASN A 180 3.85 5.18 -4.49
N ALA A 181 3.33 5.54 -3.34
CA ALA A 181 2.15 4.89 -2.79
C ALA A 181 0.93 4.93 -3.73
N LEU A 182 0.76 6.00 -4.54
CA LEU A 182 -0.31 6.06 -5.54
C LEU A 182 -0.14 5.02 -6.65
N VAL A 183 1.08 4.84 -7.17
CA VAL A 183 1.39 3.81 -8.17
C VAL A 183 1.18 2.43 -7.57
N ASP A 184 1.67 2.23 -6.35
CA ASP A 184 1.66 0.93 -5.69
C ASP A 184 0.23 0.49 -5.33
N ILE A 185 -0.69 1.39 -4.95
CA ILE A 185 -2.11 1.02 -4.75
C ILE A 185 -2.80 0.60 -6.07
N LEU A 186 -2.47 1.24 -7.20
CA LEU A 186 -3.05 0.88 -8.49
C LEU A 186 -2.54 -0.49 -8.94
N MET A 187 -1.24 -0.75 -8.84
CA MET A 187 -0.64 -2.07 -9.10
C MET A 187 -1.20 -3.14 -8.16
N CYS A 188 -1.27 -2.84 -6.87
CA CYS A 188 -1.77 -3.77 -5.85
C CYS A 188 -3.24 -4.13 -6.11
N PHE A 189 -4.09 -3.14 -6.41
CA PHE A 189 -5.50 -3.39 -6.73
C PHE A 189 -5.67 -4.20 -8.03
N ARG A 190 -4.90 -3.91 -9.09
CA ARG A 190 -4.90 -4.70 -10.34
C ARG A 190 -4.51 -6.16 -10.07
N CYS A 191 -3.44 -6.37 -9.27
CA CYS A 191 -3.02 -7.71 -8.86
C CYS A 191 -4.11 -8.43 -8.04
N TYR A 192 -4.66 -7.76 -7.03
CA TYR A 192 -5.77 -8.28 -6.23
C TYR A 192 -6.95 -8.71 -7.09
N TYR A 193 -7.40 -7.82 -7.99
CA TYR A 193 -8.55 -8.08 -8.86
C TYR A 193 -8.32 -9.30 -9.76
N LYS A 194 -7.11 -9.44 -10.33
CA LYS A 194 -6.71 -10.60 -11.13
C LYS A 194 -6.66 -11.89 -10.33
N LEU A 195 -6.13 -11.86 -9.11
CA LEU A 195 -6.04 -13.02 -8.24
C LEU A 195 -7.42 -13.56 -7.85
N GLU A 196 -8.35 -12.66 -7.51
CA GLU A 196 -9.69 -13.02 -7.03
C GLU A 196 -10.68 -13.34 -8.17
N ASN A 197 -10.66 -12.57 -9.25
CA ASN A 197 -11.66 -12.67 -10.32
C ASN A 197 -11.17 -13.40 -11.57
N ARG A 198 -9.87 -13.70 -11.69
CA ARG A 198 -9.24 -14.31 -12.86
C ARG A 198 -9.29 -13.42 -14.12
N ILE A 199 -9.74 -12.19 -14.01
CA ILE A 199 -9.91 -11.21 -15.08
C ILE A 199 -9.02 -10.01 -14.75
N ASP A 200 -8.40 -9.38 -15.75
CA ASP A 200 -7.70 -8.11 -15.54
C ASP A 200 -8.72 -6.96 -15.52
N ILE A 201 -8.63 -6.11 -14.50
CA ILE A 201 -9.55 -4.98 -14.36
C ILE A 201 -9.41 -3.96 -15.48
N VAL A 202 -8.24 -3.83 -16.11
CA VAL A 202 -8.02 -2.93 -17.25
C VAL A 202 -8.82 -3.35 -18.47
N ASP A 203 -9.19 -4.62 -18.60
CA ASP A 203 -10.00 -5.14 -19.70
C ASP A 203 -11.50 -4.87 -19.51
N VAL A 204 -11.94 -4.69 -18.27
CA VAL A 204 -13.37 -4.60 -17.92
C VAL A 204 -13.77 -3.25 -17.31
N ASN A 205 -12.80 -2.37 -17.02
CA ASN A 205 -13.04 -1.04 -16.47
C ASN A 205 -12.19 0.03 -17.17
N ARG A 206 -12.79 0.71 -18.16
CA ARG A 206 -12.10 1.75 -18.96
C ARG A 206 -11.55 2.90 -18.08
N LYS A 207 -12.25 3.29 -17.01
CA LYS A 207 -11.79 4.40 -16.16
C LYS A 207 -10.56 3.99 -15.35
N PHE A 208 -10.55 2.75 -14.83
CA PHE A 208 -9.37 2.21 -14.18
C PHE A 208 -8.18 2.11 -15.15
N LYS A 209 -8.44 1.58 -16.36
CA LYS A 209 -7.41 1.49 -17.40
C LYS A 209 -6.74 2.83 -17.67
N LEU A 210 -7.53 3.87 -17.97
CA LEU A 210 -6.99 5.21 -18.24
C LEU A 210 -6.21 5.78 -17.05
N LEU A 211 -6.70 5.59 -15.83
CA LEU A 211 -5.99 6.03 -14.63
C LEU A 211 -4.67 5.30 -14.48
N PHE A 212 -4.66 3.97 -14.65
CA PHE A 212 -3.47 3.13 -14.56
C PHE A 212 -2.42 3.54 -15.60
N GLU A 213 -2.80 3.64 -16.86
CA GLU A 213 -1.91 4.02 -17.97
C GLU A 213 -1.31 5.43 -17.81
N ASN A 214 -2.07 6.37 -17.23
CA ASN A 214 -1.60 7.74 -17.00
C ASN A 214 -0.69 7.86 -15.75
N THR A 215 -0.75 6.91 -14.81
CA THR A 215 -0.04 7.00 -13.54
C THR A 215 1.14 6.04 -13.49
N CYS A 216 0.97 4.83 -14.00
CA CYS A 216 1.97 3.76 -13.95
C CYS A 216 2.81 3.74 -15.24
N ILE A 217 4.13 3.90 -15.10
CA ILE A 217 5.04 3.99 -16.24
C ILE A 217 5.68 2.63 -16.49
N LEU A 218 5.42 2.05 -17.65
CA LEU A 218 6.07 0.81 -18.09
C LEU A 218 7.55 1.05 -18.39
N LYS A 219 8.41 0.12 -17.98
CA LYS A 219 9.79 0.08 -18.47
C LYS A 219 9.77 -0.35 -19.93
N THR A 220 10.39 0.47 -20.81
CA THR A 220 10.68 0.05 -22.16
C THR A 220 11.62 -1.16 -22.11
N LYS A 221 11.22 -2.26 -22.77
CA LYS A 221 12.14 -3.38 -23.02
C LYS A 221 13.19 -2.88 -24.03
N ASN A 222 14.41 -2.61 -23.56
CA ASN A 222 15.55 -2.45 -24.44
C ASN A 222 15.95 -3.81 -25.00
#